data_db40174435ee3115835602bb3bbabfa8
#
_entry.id   db40174435ee3115835602bb3bbabfa8
#
_cell.length_a   1.000
_cell.length_b   1.000
_cell.length_c   1.000
_cell.angle_alpha   90.00
_cell.angle_beta   90.00
_cell.angle_gamma   90.00
#
_symmetry.space_group_name_H-M   'P 1'
#
loop_
_entity.id
_entity.type
_entity.pdbx_description
1 polymer ?
#
loop_
_entity_poly.entity_id
_entity_poly.type
_entity_poly.pdbx_seq_one_letter_code
_entity_poly.pdbx_strand_id
1 'polypeptide(L)'
;GFLKPMLAYGENNYQPGETDIRRPLVAHLRRMMPDVHFQFIEYELPALSEAVKRHEVDYALMSAGQYVELRSYGAYALATVYTARFPDPNRFTAALFVTTADHPEIQTIADMKGARAVFNSQANFINYQLPLAAIANAGFNPDRFFFKQYFTNDKPQEVLRLLLERKADIG
;
A
#
# COMPACT_ATOMS: atom_id res chain seq x y z
N GLY A 1 17.08 -22.68 -23.61
CA GLY A 1 17.26 -22.05 -22.31
C GLY A 1 15.92 -21.92 -21.64
N PHE A 2 15.82 -22.34 -20.38
CA PHE A 2 14.58 -22.20 -19.62
C PHE A 2 14.31 -20.73 -19.40
N LEU A 3 13.09 -20.26 -19.70
CA LEU A 3 12.62 -18.94 -19.29
C LEU A 3 12.57 -18.92 -17.75
N LYS A 4 13.23 -17.95 -17.16
CA LYS A 4 13.19 -17.69 -15.71
C LYS A 4 12.49 -16.36 -15.45
N PRO A 5 11.16 -16.31 -15.52
CA PRO A 5 10.47 -15.05 -15.29
C PRO A 5 10.70 -14.58 -13.85
N MET A 6 11.03 -13.30 -13.73
CA MET A 6 11.23 -12.62 -12.48
C MET A 6 9.87 -12.14 -11.95
N LEU A 7 9.43 -12.67 -10.82
CA LEU A 7 8.23 -12.22 -10.12
C LEU A 7 8.64 -11.38 -8.92
N ALA A 8 8.35 -10.10 -9.01
CA ALA A 8 8.61 -9.15 -7.94
C ALA A 8 7.31 -8.78 -7.22
N TYR A 9 7.40 -8.46 -5.95
CA TYR A 9 6.30 -7.88 -5.19
C TYR A 9 6.83 -6.81 -4.23
N GLY A 10 5.99 -5.79 -3.98
CA GLY A 10 6.28 -4.78 -2.98
C GLY A 10 6.11 -5.35 -1.58
N GLU A 11 7.01 -4.97 -0.69
CA GLU A 11 6.94 -5.31 0.72
C GLU A 11 5.66 -4.72 1.31
N ASN A 12 4.65 -5.56 1.52
CA ASN A 12 3.56 -5.24 2.42
C ASN A 12 4.01 -5.69 3.80
N ASN A 13 3.98 -4.80 4.78
CA ASN A 13 4.35 -5.04 6.18
C ASN A 13 3.62 -6.27 6.74
N TYR A 14 4.13 -7.46 6.42
CA TYR A 14 3.64 -8.72 6.96
C TYR A 14 4.01 -8.79 8.44
N GLN A 15 3.00 -8.85 9.30
CA GLN A 15 3.19 -9.11 10.71
C GLN A 15 3.56 -10.58 10.92
N PRO A 16 4.43 -10.91 11.89
CA PRO A 16 4.66 -12.30 12.27
C PRO A 16 3.34 -12.96 12.66
N GLY A 17 2.96 -14.02 11.91
CA GLY A 17 1.68 -14.73 12.09
C GLY A 17 0.65 -14.54 10.97
N GLU A 18 0.85 -13.61 10.05
CA GLU A 18 0.04 -13.53 8.85
C GLU A 18 0.41 -14.65 7.84
N THR A 19 -0.59 -15.14 7.13
CA THR A 19 -0.38 -16.19 6.14
C THR A 19 0.47 -15.66 4.98
N ASP A 20 1.68 -16.19 4.83
CA ASP A 20 2.54 -15.87 3.69
C ASP A 20 1.90 -16.37 2.39
N ILE A 21 1.28 -15.45 1.65
CA ILE A 21 0.61 -15.76 0.37
C ILE A 21 1.60 -16.18 -0.73
N ARG A 22 2.89 -15.92 -0.55
CA ARG A 22 3.95 -16.21 -1.54
C ARG A 22 4.10 -17.71 -1.78
N ARG A 23 4.20 -18.49 -0.70
CA ARG A 23 4.40 -19.94 -0.81
C ARG A 23 3.27 -20.64 -1.56
N PRO A 24 1.98 -20.41 -1.24
CA PRO A 24 0.87 -20.96 -2.02
C PRO A 24 0.88 -20.51 -3.48
N LEU A 25 1.19 -19.22 -3.75
CA LEU A 25 1.26 -18.71 -5.12
C LEU A 25 2.39 -19.39 -5.91
N VAL A 26 3.60 -19.48 -5.34
CA VAL A 26 4.73 -20.19 -5.97
C VAL A 26 4.39 -21.64 -6.25
N ALA A 27 3.79 -22.35 -5.29
CA ALA A 27 3.40 -23.74 -5.44
C ALA A 27 2.32 -23.91 -6.54
N HIS A 28 1.38 -22.97 -6.62
CA HIS A 28 0.36 -22.95 -7.67
C HIS A 28 0.99 -22.73 -9.05
N LEU A 29 1.84 -21.71 -9.20
CA LEU A 29 2.50 -21.41 -10.47
C LEU A 29 3.38 -22.57 -10.95
N ARG A 30 4.16 -23.20 -10.06
CA ARG A 30 4.98 -24.37 -10.39
C ARG A 30 4.15 -25.56 -10.85
N ARG A 31 2.96 -25.75 -10.28
CA ARG A 31 2.05 -26.82 -10.69
C ARG A 31 1.42 -26.55 -12.06
N MET A 32 1.07 -25.30 -12.35
CA MET A 32 0.43 -24.90 -13.60
C MET A 32 1.43 -24.80 -14.76
N MET A 33 2.68 -24.45 -14.45
CA MET A 33 3.74 -24.23 -15.43
C MET A 33 5.04 -24.92 -14.98
N PRO A 34 5.10 -26.27 -15.06
CA PRO A 34 6.22 -27.04 -14.50
C PRO A 34 7.57 -26.75 -15.19
N ASP A 35 7.53 -26.33 -16.45
CA ASP A 35 8.72 -26.00 -17.24
C ASP A 35 9.24 -24.56 -17.03
N VAL A 36 8.56 -23.80 -16.17
CA VAL A 36 8.91 -22.40 -15.86
C VAL A 36 9.46 -22.30 -14.44
N HIS A 37 10.68 -21.77 -14.30
CA HIS A 37 11.31 -21.55 -13.02
C HIS A 37 11.12 -20.10 -12.56
N PHE A 38 10.06 -19.82 -11.81
CA PHE A 38 9.82 -18.51 -11.23
C PHE A 38 10.86 -18.17 -10.16
N GLN A 39 11.45 -16.99 -10.27
CA GLN A 39 12.28 -16.40 -9.25
C GLN A 39 11.48 -15.29 -8.56
N PHE A 40 11.37 -15.37 -7.23
CA PHE A 40 10.66 -14.38 -6.41
C PHE A 40 11.65 -13.45 -5.75
N ILE A 41 11.43 -12.15 -5.89
CA ILE A 41 12.23 -11.12 -5.23
C ILE A 41 11.29 -10.17 -4.51
N GLU A 42 11.65 -9.85 -3.29
CA GLU A 42 10.99 -8.86 -2.45
C GLU A 42 11.68 -7.51 -2.63
N TYR A 43 10.89 -6.48 -2.83
CA TYR A 43 11.36 -5.11 -2.98
C TYR A 43 10.63 -4.19 -2.02
N GLU A 44 11.31 -3.21 -1.47
CA GLU A 44 10.65 -2.01 -0.95
C GLU A 44 9.92 -1.27 -2.08
N LEU A 45 8.82 -0.56 -1.75
CA LEU A 45 7.94 0.03 -2.77
C LEU A 45 8.68 0.92 -3.80
N PRO A 46 9.59 1.83 -3.40
CA PRO A 46 10.33 2.64 -4.37
C PRO A 46 11.26 1.80 -5.27
N ALA A 47 11.91 0.79 -4.69
CA ALA A 47 12.82 -0.08 -5.43
C ALA A 47 12.08 -0.97 -6.43
N LEU A 48 10.87 -1.43 -6.11
CA LEU A 48 10.01 -2.15 -7.05
C LEU A 48 9.68 -1.29 -8.27
N SER A 49 9.29 -0.03 -8.05
CA SER A 49 8.99 0.90 -9.15
C SER A 49 10.19 1.09 -10.08
N GLU A 50 11.39 1.23 -9.51
CA GLU A 50 12.62 1.35 -10.32
C GLU A 50 12.97 0.07 -11.08
N ALA A 51 12.79 -1.11 -10.46
CA ALA A 51 13.02 -2.40 -11.12
C ALA A 51 12.08 -2.60 -12.32
N VAL A 52 10.79 -2.21 -12.19
CA VAL A 52 9.82 -2.25 -13.30
C VAL A 52 10.22 -1.27 -14.41
N LYS A 53 10.60 -0.03 -14.08
CA LYS A 53 11.05 0.98 -15.06
C LYS A 53 12.27 0.51 -15.86
N ARG A 54 13.16 -0.26 -15.24
CA ARG A 54 14.35 -0.82 -15.88
C ARG A 54 14.13 -2.17 -16.55
N HIS A 55 12.90 -2.69 -16.56
CA HIS A 55 12.55 -4.01 -17.10
C HIS A 55 13.37 -5.16 -16.46
N GLU A 56 13.67 -5.06 -15.18
CA GLU A 56 14.39 -6.09 -14.40
C GLU A 56 13.45 -7.18 -13.88
N VAL A 57 12.13 -6.96 -13.97
CA VAL A 57 11.10 -7.90 -13.52
C VAL A 57 10.07 -8.14 -14.63
N ASP A 58 9.63 -9.38 -14.77
CA ASP A 58 8.64 -9.78 -15.78
C ASP A 58 7.21 -9.62 -15.26
N TYR A 59 7.00 -9.91 -13.97
CA TYR A 59 5.71 -9.82 -13.29
C TYR A 59 5.89 -9.12 -11.95
N ALA A 60 4.96 -8.27 -11.59
CA ALA A 60 4.96 -7.60 -10.30
C ALA A 60 3.60 -7.66 -9.63
N LEU A 61 3.58 -8.01 -8.35
CA LEU A 61 2.43 -7.84 -7.48
C LEU A 61 2.58 -6.48 -6.80
N MET A 62 1.69 -5.55 -7.09
CA MET A 62 1.82 -4.17 -6.67
C MET A 62 0.47 -3.56 -6.28
N SER A 63 0.51 -2.42 -5.61
CA SER A 63 -0.69 -1.64 -5.32
C SER A 63 -1.28 -0.98 -6.57
N ALA A 64 -2.56 -0.62 -6.52
CA ALA A 64 -3.21 0.12 -7.59
C ALA A 64 -2.51 1.46 -7.89
N GLY A 65 -2.01 2.16 -6.87
CA GLY A 65 -1.28 3.41 -7.03
C GLY A 65 0.02 3.23 -7.81
N GLN A 66 0.83 2.22 -7.46
CA GLN A 66 2.04 1.88 -8.21
C GLN A 66 1.73 1.48 -9.66
N TYR A 67 0.66 0.69 -9.87
CA TYR A 67 0.24 0.33 -11.22
C TYR A 67 -0.09 1.56 -12.07
N VAL A 68 -0.83 2.53 -11.52
CA VAL A 68 -1.16 3.78 -12.25
C VAL A 68 0.10 4.55 -12.62
N GLU A 69 1.06 4.67 -11.70
CA GLU A 69 2.36 5.30 -11.95
C GLU A 69 3.14 4.58 -13.07
N LEU A 70 3.15 3.25 -13.04
CA LEU A 70 4.01 2.44 -13.91
C LEU A 70 3.40 2.13 -15.29
N ARG A 71 2.13 2.47 -15.54
CA ARG A 71 1.49 2.29 -16.84
C ARG A 71 2.26 2.96 -17.99
N SER A 72 2.80 4.14 -17.77
CA SER A 72 3.59 4.87 -18.76
C SER A 72 4.92 4.19 -19.11
N TYR A 73 5.36 3.25 -18.29
CA TYR A 73 6.57 2.44 -18.48
C TYR A 73 6.26 1.03 -19.02
N GLY A 74 5.06 0.80 -19.53
CA GLY A 74 4.67 -0.44 -20.19
C GLY A 74 4.03 -1.48 -19.26
N ALA A 75 3.80 -1.17 -17.98
CA ALA A 75 3.07 -2.06 -17.09
C ALA A 75 1.61 -2.19 -17.50
N TYR A 76 1.07 -3.41 -17.53
CA TYR A 76 -0.35 -3.67 -17.78
C TYR A 76 -0.90 -4.69 -16.79
N ALA A 77 -2.18 -4.52 -16.41
CA ALA A 77 -2.82 -5.39 -15.43
C ALA A 77 -3.20 -6.73 -16.08
N LEU A 78 -2.71 -7.83 -15.49
CA LEU A 78 -3.10 -9.20 -15.87
C LEU A 78 -4.30 -9.68 -15.07
N ALA A 79 -4.30 -9.40 -13.76
CA ALA A 79 -5.31 -9.85 -12.83
C ALA A 79 -5.37 -8.91 -11.62
N THR A 80 -6.48 -8.95 -10.89
CA THR A 80 -6.60 -8.32 -9.60
C THR A 80 -6.91 -9.35 -8.52
N VAL A 81 -6.41 -9.11 -7.31
CA VAL A 81 -6.65 -10.01 -6.18
C VAL A 81 -8.06 -9.76 -5.63
N TYR A 82 -8.79 -10.84 -5.39
CA TYR A 82 -10.02 -10.81 -4.60
C TYR A 82 -10.05 -11.97 -3.60
N THR A 83 -10.92 -11.91 -2.62
CA THR A 83 -11.12 -13.03 -1.69
C THR A 83 -12.57 -13.50 -1.71
N ALA A 84 -12.81 -14.75 -1.31
CA ALA A 84 -14.15 -15.29 -1.20
C ALA A 84 -15.06 -14.48 -0.25
N ARG A 85 -14.46 -13.86 0.78
CA ARG A 85 -15.16 -12.99 1.73
C ARG A 85 -15.54 -11.63 1.12
N PHE A 86 -14.72 -11.11 0.19
CA PHE A 86 -14.90 -9.82 -0.47
C PHE A 86 -14.73 -10.01 -1.98
N PRO A 87 -15.79 -10.48 -2.69
CA PRO A 87 -15.72 -10.79 -4.12
C PRO A 87 -15.66 -9.53 -5.00
N ASP A 88 -16.06 -8.36 -4.47
CA ASP A 88 -15.89 -7.08 -5.16
C ASP A 88 -14.51 -6.50 -4.85
N PRO A 89 -13.58 -6.45 -5.83
CA PRO A 89 -12.23 -5.93 -5.60
C PRO A 89 -12.22 -4.44 -5.21
N ASN A 90 -13.26 -3.67 -5.52
CA ASN A 90 -13.37 -2.26 -5.14
C ASN A 90 -13.73 -2.07 -3.66
N ARG A 91 -14.12 -3.14 -2.98
CA ARG A 91 -14.49 -3.14 -1.55
C ARG A 91 -13.55 -3.96 -0.69
N PHE A 92 -12.46 -4.44 -1.27
CA PHE A 92 -11.51 -5.33 -0.60
C PHE A 92 -10.65 -4.60 0.43
N THR A 93 -10.30 -3.35 0.17
CA THR A 93 -9.39 -2.59 1.01
C THR A 93 -9.92 -1.18 1.25
N ALA A 94 -9.77 -0.71 2.49
CA ALA A 94 -10.10 0.66 2.88
C ALA A 94 -9.00 1.22 3.80
N ALA A 95 -8.83 2.54 3.78
CA ALA A 95 -8.09 3.27 4.81
C ALA A 95 -9.06 3.71 5.92
N LEU A 96 -8.53 3.84 7.12
CA LEU A 96 -9.22 4.42 8.26
C LEU A 96 -8.41 5.60 8.78
N PHE A 97 -9.06 6.73 9.03
CA PHE A 97 -8.50 7.74 9.90
C PHE A 97 -8.77 7.35 11.34
N VAL A 98 -7.76 7.43 12.17
CA VAL A 98 -7.85 7.12 13.59
C VAL A 98 -7.34 8.29 14.42
N THR A 99 -7.96 8.50 15.58
CA THR A 99 -7.54 9.48 16.58
C THR A 99 -7.69 8.88 17.98
N THR A 100 -7.18 9.54 18.99
CA THR A 100 -7.32 9.10 20.39
C THR A 100 -8.61 9.67 21.00
N ALA A 101 -9.10 9.03 22.07
CA ALA A 101 -10.35 9.41 22.73
C ALA A 101 -10.30 10.79 23.39
N ASP A 102 -9.13 11.40 23.54
CA ASP A 102 -8.94 12.75 24.04
C ASP A 102 -9.14 13.84 22.97
N HIS A 103 -9.48 13.45 21.73
CA HIS A 103 -9.90 14.33 20.63
C HIS A 103 -11.36 14.07 20.21
N PRO A 104 -12.35 14.23 21.12
CA PRO A 104 -13.74 13.94 20.81
C PRO A 104 -14.35 14.89 19.76
N GLU A 105 -13.71 16.02 19.51
CA GLU A 105 -14.09 17.00 18.47
C GLU A 105 -13.83 16.51 17.05
N ILE A 106 -12.95 15.51 16.85
CA ILE A 106 -12.61 14.99 15.54
C ILE A 106 -13.57 13.84 15.18
N GLN A 107 -14.60 14.14 14.42
CA GLN A 107 -15.62 13.17 14.00
C GLN A 107 -15.73 13.04 12.48
N THR A 108 -15.32 14.07 11.74
CA THR A 108 -15.43 14.13 10.28
C THR A 108 -14.11 14.55 9.64
N ILE A 109 -14.01 14.40 8.31
CA ILE A 109 -12.84 14.89 7.57
C ILE A 109 -12.62 16.39 7.82
N ALA A 110 -13.68 17.18 7.88
CA ALA A 110 -13.57 18.62 8.08
C ALA A 110 -12.89 18.98 9.42
N ASP A 111 -13.15 18.22 10.47
CA ASP A 111 -12.60 18.45 11.81
C ASP A 111 -11.10 18.16 11.89
N MET A 112 -10.57 17.38 10.96
CA MET A 112 -9.13 17.04 10.87
C MET A 112 -8.28 18.18 10.28
N LYS A 113 -8.92 19.24 9.75
CA LYS A 113 -8.19 20.34 9.12
C LYS A 113 -7.29 21.05 10.11
N GLY A 114 -6.01 21.19 9.77
CA GLY A 114 -5.01 21.82 10.64
C GLY A 114 -4.42 20.89 11.71
N ALA A 115 -4.86 19.63 11.76
CA ALA A 115 -4.29 18.64 12.68
C ALA A 115 -2.87 18.21 12.28
N ARG A 116 -2.15 17.63 13.24
CA ARG A 116 -0.88 16.92 12.99
C ARG A 116 -1.21 15.49 12.59
N ALA A 117 -0.88 15.10 11.36
CA ALA A 117 -1.16 13.76 10.86
C ALA A 117 0.10 12.88 10.82
N VAL A 118 -0.06 11.59 11.02
CA VAL A 118 1.00 10.59 10.84
C VAL A 118 0.58 9.52 9.86
N PHE A 119 1.44 9.23 8.90
CA PHE A 119 1.23 8.24 7.84
C PHE A 119 2.38 7.24 7.81
N ASN A 120 2.16 6.09 7.18
CA ASN A 120 3.21 5.10 7.01
C ASN A 120 4.30 5.61 6.05
N SER A 121 3.91 5.93 4.81
CA SER A 121 4.83 6.36 3.75
C SER A 121 4.04 7.07 2.66
N GLN A 122 4.65 8.03 1.97
CA GLN A 122 4.05 8.72 0.82
C GLN A 122 3.80 7.80 -0.38
N ALA A 123 4.62 6.75 -0.51
CA ALA A 123 4.45 5.75 -1.57
C ALA A 123 3.29 4.78 -1.28
N ASN A 124 2.75 4.76 -0.06
CA ASN A 124 1.69 3.84 0.33
C ASN A 124 0.34 4.31 -0.22
N PHE A 125 -0.23 3.50 -1.14
CA PHE A 125 -1.52 3.82 -1.75
C PHE A 125 -2.65 3.90 -0.72
N ILE A 126 -2.76 2.90 0.14
CA ILE A 126 -3.89 2.77 1.08
C ILE A 126 -3.77 3.78 2.21
N ASN A 127 -2.58 3.87 2.83
CA ASN A 127 -2.38 4.62 4.05
C ASN A 127 -1.96 6.09 3.82
N TYR A 128 -1.82 6.54 2.56
CA TYR A 128 -1.51 7.92 2.22
C TYR A 128 -2.32 8.45 1.05
N GLN A 129 -2.20 7.85 -0.14
CA GLN A 129 -2.82 8.42 -1.35
C GLN A 129 -4.35 8.36 -1.26
N LEU A 130 -4.93 7.27 -0.77
CA LEU A 130 -6.37 7.11 -0.63
C LEU A 130 -6.98 8.07 0.42
N PRO A 131 -6.41 8.26 1.61
CA PRO A 131 -6.77 9.34 2.53
C PRO A 131 -6.75 10.73 1.91
N LEU A 132 -5.69 11.09 1.18
CA LEU A 132 -5.62 12.40 0.52
C LEU A 132 -6.70 12.56 -0.56
N ALA A 133 -7.01 11.49 -1.30
CA ALA A 133 -8.12 11.49 -2.26
C ALA A 133 -9.48 11.71 -1.56
N ALA A 134 -9.70 11.11 -0.38
CA ALA A 134 -10.90 11.32 0.40
C ALA A 134 -11.03 12.78 0.87
N ILE A 135 -9.93 13.41 1.30
CA ILE A 135 -9.87 14.83 1.66
C ILE A 135 -10.20 15.71 0.45
N ALA A 136 -9.63 15.40 -0.73
CA ALA A 136 -9.92 16.14 -1.96
C ALA A 136 -11.41 16.01 -2.36
N ASN A 137 -11.97 14.80 -2.27
CA ASN A 137 -13.40 14.55 -2.55
C ASN A 137 -14.33 15.26 -1.56
N ALA A 138 -13.87 15.53 -0.34
CA ALA A 138 -14.59 16.35 0.65
C ALA A 138 -14.47 17.87 0.38
N GLY A 139 -13.81 18.28 -0.72
CA GLY A 139 -13.70 19.67 -1.13
C GLY A 139 -12.52 20.45 -0.53
N PHE A 140 -11.57 19.76 0.09
CA PHE A 140 -10.38 20.39 0.66
C PHE A 140 -9.15 20.19 -0.24
N ASN A 141 -8.18 21.10 -0.10
CA ASN A 141 -6.87 20.94 -0.75
C ASN A 141 -5.98 20.04 0.14
N PRO A 142 -5.62 18.82 -0.30
CA PRO A 142 -4.84 17.87 0.51
C PRO A 142 -3.45 18.39 0.90
N ASP A 143 -2.80 19.19 0.02
CA ASP A 143 -1.44 19.70 0.24
C ASP A 143 -1.36 20.72 1.38
N ARG A 144 -2.49 21.31 1.75
CA ARG A 144 -2.60 22.35 2.78
C ARG A 144 -3.59 21.98 3.88
N PHE A 145 -3.97 20.71 3.95
CA PHE A 145 -5.01 20.25 4.86
C PHE A 145 -4.51 20.09 6.29
N PHE A 146 -3.36 19.45 6.45
CA PHE A 146 -2.74 19.21 7.74
C PHE A 146 -1.73 20.30 8.09
N PHE A 147 -1.63 20.64 9.39
CA PHE A 147 -0.60 21.54 9.89
C PHE A 147 0.80 20.94 9.73
N LYS A 148 0.90 19.63 10.03
CA LYS A 148 2.15 18.87 9.90
C LYS A 148 1.88 17.42 9.56
N GLN A 149 2.74 16.82 8.75
CA GLN A 149 2.70 15.41 8.43
C GLN A 149 4.00 14.74 8.90
N TYR A 150 3.84 13.58 9.53
CA TYR A 150 4.93 12.70 9.93
C TYR A 150 4.86 11.41 9.13
N PHE A 151 6.00 10.78 8.88
CA PHE A 151 6.09 9.51 8.16
C PHE A 151 6.90 8.51 8.99
N THR A 152 6.42 7.28 9.07
CA THR A 152 7.01 6.23 9.90
C THR A 152 7.89 5.26 9.11
N ASN A 153 8.12 5.52 7.82
CA ASN A 153 8.89 4.64 6.91
C ASN A 153 8.36 3.19 6.96
N ASP A 154 7.04 3.07 6.73
CA ASP A 154 6.30 1.82 6.69
C ASP A 154 6.31 1.00 7.99
N LYS A 155 6.36 1.68 9.15
CA LYS A 155 6.22 1.07 10.47
C LYS A 155 4.85 1.39 11.09
N PRO A 156 3.80 0.56 10.88
CA PRO A 156 2.45 0.87 11.35
C PRO A 156 2.34 1.03 12.87
N GLN A 157 3.15 0.30 13.65
CA GLN A 157 3.17 0.41 15.11
C GLN A 157 3.62 1.80 15.59
N GLU A 158 4.48 2.46 14.81
CA GLU A 158 4.93 3.83 15.09
C GLU A 158 3.80 4.85 14.93
N VAL A 159 2.84 4.60 14.03
CA VAL A 159 1.64 5.45 13.88
C VAL A 159 0.89 5.49 15.19
N LEU A 160 0.55 4.33 15.77
CA LEU A 160 -0.15 4.24 17.04
C LEU A 160 0.66 4.84 18.19
N ARG A 161 1.98 4.60 18.21
CA ARG A 161 2.86 5.18 19.23
C ARG A 161 2.85 6.70 19.20
N LEU A 162 2.94 7.32 18.01
CA LEU A 162 2.94 8.77 17.89
C LEU A 162 1.60 9.40 18.29
N LEU A 163 0.48 8.72 18.06
CA LEU A 163 -0.83 9.13 18.55
C LEU A 163 -0.91 9.06 20.08
N LEU A 164 -0.52 7.93 20.68
CA LEU A 164 -0.55 7.74 22.14
C LEU A 164 0.40 8.69 22.88
N GLU A 165 1.54 9.03 22.26
CA GLU A 165 2.48 10.03 22.78
C GLU A 165 2.06 11.49 22.49
N ARG A 166 0.88 11.70 21.88
CA ARG A 166 0.35 13.03 21.51
C ARG A 166 1.27 13.85 20.60
N LYS A 167 2.11 13.18 19.83
CA LYS A 167 2.96 13.80 18.80
C LYS A 167 2.22 14.04 17.50
N ALA A 168 1.18 13.26 17.24
CA ALA A 168 0.22 13.44 16.17
C ALA A 168 -1.21 13.35 16.73
N ASP A 169 -2.16 13.95 16.04
CA ASP A 169 -3.57 14.00 16.42
C ASP A 169 -4.37 12.95 15.64
N ILE A 170 -3.89 12.62 14.43
CA ILE A 170 -4.55 11.70 13.48
C ILE A 170 -3.51 10.77 12.86
N GLY A 171 -3.91 9.51 12.65
CA GLY A 171 -3.15 8.49 11.93
C GLY A 171 -3.97 7.75 10.91
#